data_746301541ca0759d6d9f00a6c99f3c16
#
_entry.id   746301541ca0759d6d9f00a6c99f3c16
#
_cell.length_a   1.000
_cell.length_b   1.000
_cell.length_c   1.000
_cell.angle_alpha   90.00
_cell.angle_beta   90.00
_cell.angle_gamma   90.00
#
_symmetry.space_group_name_H-M   'P 1'
#
loop_
_entity.id
_entity.type
_entity.pdbx_description
1 polymer ?
#
loop_
_entity_poly.entity_id
_entity_poly.type
_entity_poly.pdbx_seq_one_letter_code
_entity_poly.pdbx_strand_id
1 'polypeptide(L)'
;MILHICSRDEWDAAEQEGALVPASLDEVGFVHCSDLGTVSIPANAVFAGRDDLVLLVVDPAALDAPVRWEAGVPPHPDGIWFPHVYGPINVEAVAAAVEFPPSADGKFQLPKELAEL
;
A
#
# COMPACT_ATOMS: atom_id res chain seq x y z
N MET A 1 -10.88 4.69 -2.23
CA MET A 1 -9.40 4.82 -2.18
C MET A 1 -8.78 3.53 -1.73
N ILE A 2 -7.64 3.16 -2.29
CA ILE A 2 -6.86 2.01 -1.84
C ILE A 2 -5.52 2.51 -1.29
N LEU A 3 -4.83 1.68 -0.52
CA LEU A 3 -3.61 2.07 0.20
C LEU A 3 -2.46 1.15 -0.18
N HIS A 4 -1.26 1.73 -0.34
CA HIS A 4 -0.04 0.96 -0.58
C HIS A 4 1.03 1.40 0.42
N ILE A 5 1.72 0.42 1.02
CA ILE A 5 2.80 0.66 1.97
C ILE A 5 4.13 0.58 1.22
N CYS A 6 4.95 1.61 1.35
CA CYS A 6 6.31 1.60 0.80
C CYS A 6 7.25 2.38 1.71
N SER A 7 8.56 2.31 1.44
CA SER A 7 9.51 3.13 2.16
C SER A 7 9.50 4.57 1.64
N ARG A 8 10.00 5.49 2.46
CA ARG A 8 10.20 6.89 2.04
C ARG A 8 11.09 6.95 0.80
N ASP A 9 12.16 6.17 0.77
CA ASP A 9 13.09 6.16 -0.36
C ASP A 9 12.43 5.65 -1.65
N GLU A 10 11.61 4.61 -1.55
CA GLU A 10 10.85 4.10 -2.70
C GLU A 10 9.90 5.16 -3.26
N TRP A 11 9.20 5.87 -2.38
CA TRP A 11 8.29 6.93 -2.81
C TRP A 11 9.04 8.10 -3.44
N ASP A 12 10.16 8.54 -2.84
CA ASP A 12 10.97 9.62 -3.39
C ASP A 12 11.48 9.29 -4.79
N ALA A 13 11.92 8.06 -5.01
CA ALA A 13 12.34 7.60 -6.32
C ALA A 13 11.17 7.57 -7.31
N ALA A 14 10.00 7.12 -6.88
CA ALA A 14 8.81 7.07 -7.73
C ALA A 14 8.39 8.48 -8.19
N GLU A 15 8.47 9.47 -7.31
CA GLU A 15 8.15 10.86 -7.66
C GLU A 15 9.05 11.38 -8.78
N GLN A 16 10.32 10.98 -8.78
CA GLN A 16 11.25 11.38 -9.82
C GLN A 16 11.04 10.62 -11.13
N GLU A 17 10.66 9.36 -11.05
CA GLU A 17 10.50 8.47 -12.21
C GLU A 17 9.09 8.51 -12.81
N GLY A 18 8.11 9.00 -12.08
CA GLY A 18 6.73 9.09 -12.53
C GLY A 18 5.86 7.88 -12.20
N ALA A 19 6.43 6.81 -11.67
CA ALA A 19 5.69 5.61 -11.28
C ALA A 19 6.42 4.82 -10.21
N LEU A 20 5.65 4.13 -9.37
CA LEU A 20 6.17 3.17 -8.40
C LEU A 20 6.10 1.77 -8.98
N VAL A 21 7.25 1.09 -9.02
CA VAL A 21 7.37 -0.26 -9.58
C VAL A 21 7.96 -1.18 -8.51
N PRO A 22 7.14 -1.69 -7.58
CA PRO A 22 7.64 -2.58 -6.53
C PRO A 22 8.13 -3.93 -7.08
N ALA A 23 9.01 -4.59 -6.34
CA ALA A 23 9.54 -5.89 -6.70
C ALA A 23 8.44 -6.95 -6.90
N SER A 24 7.31 -6.81 -6.21
CA SER A 24 6.19 -7.75 -6.34
C SER A 24 5.64 -7.86 -7.76
N LEU A 25 5.79 -6.83 -8.60
CA LEU A 25 5.38 -6.91 -9.99
C LEU A 25 6.12 -8.01 -10.74
N ASP A 26 7.42 -8.17 -10.51
CA ASP A 26 8.19 -9.26 -11.12
C ASP A 26 7.97 -10.59 -10.40
N GLU A 27 7.76 -10.56 -9.10
CA GLU A 27 7.65 -11.78 -8.28
C GLU A 27 6.30 -12.47 -8.44
N VAL A 28 5.21 -11.69 -8.40
CA VAL A 28 3.83 -12.23 -8.40
C VAL A 28 2.91 -11.56 -9.41
N GLY A 29 3.37 -10.58 -10.16
CA GLY A 29 2.62 -9.94 -11.23
C GLY A 29 1.71 -8.79 -10.82
N PHE A 30 1.71 -8.38 -9.56
CA PHE A 30 0.88 -7.27 -9.08
C PHE A 30 1.51 -6.54 -7.90
N VAL A 31 0.98 -5.36 -7.61
CA VAL A 31 1.35 -4.54 -6.46
C VAL A 31 0.35 -4.82 -5.34
N HIS A 32 0.85 -5.18 -4.15
CA HIS A 32 0.01 -5.41 -2.97
C HIS A 32 -0.53 -4.09 -2.45
N CYS A 33 -1.86 -3.99 -2.35
CA CYS A 33 -2.53 -2.85 -1.73
C CYS A 33 -3.51 -3.32 -0.66
N SER A 34 -4.05 -2.37 0.08
CA SER A 34 -5.03 -2.60 1.14
C SER A 34 -6.11 -1.54 1.05
N ASP A 35 -7.10 -1.62 1.93
CA ASP A 35 -8.06 -0.54 2.14
C ASP A 35 -7.94 0.00 3.56
N LEU A 36 -8.80 0.97 3.90
CA LEU A 36 -8.78 1.61 5.23
C LEU A 36 -9.03 0.61 6.36
N GLY A 37 -9.81 -0.42 6.10
CA GLY A 37 -10.18 -1.41 7.12
C GLY A 37 -9.17 -2.54 7.32
N THR A 38 -8.25 -2.75 6.36
CA THR A 38 -7.37 -3.93 6.37
C THR A 38 -5.88 -3.61 6.36
N VAL A 39 -5.49 -2.34 6.23
CA VAL A 39 -4.07 -1.97 6.05
C VAL A 39 -3.18 -2.41 7.21
N SER A 40 -3.71 -2.48 8.44
CA SER A 40 -2.95 -2.92 9.60
C SER A 40 -2.53 -4.39 9.51
N ILE A 41 -3.26 -5.21 8.76
CA ILE A 41 -2.96 -6.63 8.62
C ILE A 41 -1.61 -6.87 7.95
N PRO A 42 -1.38 -6.46 6.69
CA PRO A 42 -0.06 -6.61 6.07
C PRO A 42 1.01 -5.77 6.75
N ALA A 43 0.66 -4.59 7.28
CA ALA A 43 1.62 -3.74 7.96
C ALA A 43 2.26 -4.47 9.14
N ASN A 44 1.47 -5.10 9.99
CA ASN A 44 1.98 -5.81 11.15
C ASN A 44 2.61 -7.16 10.80
N ALA A 45 2.15 -7.81 9.72
CA ALA A 45 2.69 -9.10 9.30
C ALA A 45 4.05 -8.98 8.60
N VAL A 46 4.25 -7.94 7.79
CA VAL A 46 5.39 -7.85 6.87
C VAL A 46 6.39 -6.76 7.29
N PHE A 47 5.89 -5.65 7.85
CA PHE A 47 6.70 -4.46 8.07
C PHE A 47 7.04 -4.20 9.54
N ALA A 48 6.77 -5.16 10.44
CA ALA A 48 7.08 -5.01 11.85
C ALA A 48 8.55 -4.62 12.06
N GLY A 49 8.80 -3.65 12.94
CA GLY A 49 10.16 -3.17 13.23
C GLY A 49 10.66 -2.06 12.31
N ARG A 50 9.90 -1.68 11.30
CA ARG A 50 10.31 -0.62 10.37
C ARG A 50 9.70 0.72 10.78
N ASP A 51 10.48 1.79 10.58
CA ASP A 51 10.06 3.17 10.92
C ASP A 51 10.22 4.15 9.75
N ASP A 52 10.53 3.63 8.56
CA ASP A 52 10.83 4.41 7.35
C ASP A 52 9.67 4.38 6.34
N LEU A 53 8.46 4.06 6.78
CA LEU A 53 7.34 3.79 5.89
C LEU A 53 6.47 5.01 5.63
N VAL A 54 5.92 5.05 4.43
CA VAL A 54 4.83 5.95 4.04
C VAL A 54 3.66 5.11 3.54
N LEU A 55 2.48 5.68 3.69
CA LEU A 55 1.24 5.09 3.21
C LEU A 55 0.74 5.94 2.05
N LEU A 56 0.67 5.34 0.86
CA LEU A 56 0.17 6.02 -0.31
C LEU A 56 -1.33 5.85 -0.40
N VAL A 57 -2.04 6.97 -0.51
CA VAL A 57 -3.49 6.98 -0.73
C VAL A 57 -3.69 7.05 -2.24
N VAL A 58 -4.19 5.95 -2.82
CA VAL A 58 -4.28 5.79 -4.26
C VAL A 58 -5.73 5.87 -4.71
N ASP A 59 -5.99 6.71 -5.71
CA ASP A 59 -7.29 6.79 -6.37
C ASP A 59 -7.33 5.74 -7.49
N PRO A 60 -8.14 4.68 -7.34
CA PRO A 60 -8.19 3.63 -8.37
C PRO A 60 -8.66 4.15 -9.73
N ALA A 61 -9.49 5.20 -9.73
CA ALA A 61 -9.99 5.78 -10.99
C ALA A 61 -8.90 6.49 -11.80
N ALA A 62 -7.81 6.90 -11.14
CA ALA A 62 -6.69 7.58 -11.80
C ALA A 62 -5.53 6.64 -12.14
N LEU A 63 -5.62 5.36 -11.75
CA LEU A 63 -4.58 4.37 -12.08
C LEU A 63 -4.62 4.02 -13.57
N ASP A 64 -3.43 3.89 -14.16
CA ASP A 64 -3.28 3.38 -15.53
C ASP A 64 -3.47 1.86 -15.58
N ALA A 65 -3.15 1.16 -14.51
CA ALA A 65 -3.23 -0.30 -14.43
C ALA A 65 -4.55 -0.75 -13.79
N PRO A 66 -5.05 -1.95 -14.14
CA PRO A 66 -6.27 -2.46 -13.53
C PRO A 66 -6.09 -2.91 -12.10
N VAL A 67 -7.16 -2.77 -11.31
CA VAL A 67 -7.22 -3.24 -9.92
C VAL A 67 -8.12 -4.46 -9.86
N ARG A 68 -7.68 -5.51 -9.17
CA ARG A 68 -8.50 -6.70 -8.90
C ARG A 68 -8.55 -6.95 -7.41
N TRP A 69 -9.75 -7.14 -6.90
CA TRP A 69 -9.95 -7.57 -5.52
C TRP A 69 -9.91 -9.09 -5.50
N GLU A 70 -8.97 -9.65 -4.76
CA GLU A 70 -8.75 -11.09 -4.73
C GLU A 70 -8.12 -11.51 -3.41
N ALA A 71 -8.06 -12.82 -3.17
CA ALA A 71 -7.44 -13.36 -1.96
C ALA A 71 -6.00 -12.88 -1.83
N GLY A 72 -5.55 -12.66 -0.60
CA GLY A 72 -4.14 -12.34 -0.33
C GLY A 72 -3.21 -13.48 -0.75
N VAL A 73 -1.92 -13.16 -0.93
CA VAL A 73 -0.88 -14.14 -1.26
C VAL A 73 0.21 -14.01 -0.19
N PRO A 74 0.26 -14.94 0.78
CA PRO A 74 -0.64 -16.09 0.98
C PRO A 74 -2.05 -15.67 1.42
N PRO A 75 -3.07 -16.53 1.21
CA PRO A 75 -4.43 -16.19 1.60
C PRO A 75 -4.57 -15.96 3.10
N HIS A 76 -5.36 -14.95 3.47
CA HIS A 76 -5.67 -14.72 4.88
C HIS A 76 -6.61 -15.80 5.41
N PRO A 77 -6.41 -16.32 6.65
CA PRO A 77 -7.25 -17.39 7.21
C PRO A 77 -8.74 -17.05 7.26
N ASP A 78 -9.09 -15.77 7.38
CA ASP A 78 -10.47 -15.29 7.45
C ASP A 78 -11.08 -15.01 6.07
N GLY A 79 -10.36 -15.32 4.99
CA GLY A 79 -10.86 -15.12 3.63
C GLY A 79 -10.93 -13.67 3.19
N ILE A 80 -10.13 -12.80 3.80
CA ILE A 80 -10.10 -11.38 3.47
C ILE A 80 -9.47 -11.19 2.09
N TRP A 81 -10.12 -10.36 1.26
CA TRP A 81 -9.61 -9.98 -0.06
C TRP A 81 -8.92 -8.64 0.00
N PHE A 82 -7.93 -8.47 -0.88
CA PHE A 82 -7.13 -7.26 -0.97
C PHE A 82 -7.15 -6.75 -2.42
N PRO A 83 -7.05 -5.43 -2.62
CA PRO A 83 -6.90 -4.89 -3.97
C PRO A 83 -5.48 -5.11 -4.46
N HIS A 84 -5.34 -5.69 -5.64
CA HIS A 84 -4.07 -5.90 -6.30
C HIS A 84 -4.01 -5.07 -7.58
N VAL A 85 -2.97 -4.26 -7.74
CA VAL A 85 -2.77 -3.41 -8.92
C VAL A 85 -1.88 -4.16 -9.90
N TYR A 86 -2.38 -4.45 -11.08
CA TYR A 86 -1.69 -5.25 -12.09
C TYR A 86 -0.87 -4.38 -13.04
N GLY A 87 0.05 -3.62 -12.48
CA GLY A 87 0.98 -2.77 -13.18
C GLY A 87 1.57 -1.73 -12.25
N PRO A 88 2.46 -0.86 -12.73
CA PRO A 88 3.01 0.22 -11.92
C PRO A 88 1.92 1.15 -11.40
N ILE A 89 2.17 1.76 -10.23
CA ILE A 89 1.31 2.83 -9.73
C ILE A 89 1.85 4.15 -10.26
N ASN A 90 1.13 4.75 -11.19
CA ASN A 90 1.49 6.06 -11.73
C ASN A 90 1.30 7.14 -10.66
N VAL A 91 2.25 8.06 -10.58
CA VAL A 91 2.29 9.07 -9.50
C VAL A 91 1.02 9.91 -9.47
N GLU A 92 0.42 10.18 -10.63
CA GLU A 92 -0.82 10.96 -10.74
C GLU A 92 -2.00 10.33 -10.00
N ALA A 93 -1.96 9.02 -9.77
CA ALA A 93 -3.01 8.32 -9.02
C ALA A 93 -2.84 8.44 -7.51
N VAL A 94 -1.69 8.93 -7.02
CA VAL A 94 -1.41 9.07 -5.59
C VAL A 94 -1.92 10.41 -5.12
N ALA A 95 -3.03 10.38 -4.36
CA ALA A 95 -3.65 11.59 -3.82
C ALA A 95 -2.89 12.15 -2.62
N ALA A 96 -2.23 11.29 -1.85
CA ALA A 96 -1.45 11.70 -0.68
C ALA A 96 -0.43 10.63 -0.32
N ALA A 97 0.69 11.06 0.25
CA ALA A 97 1.67 10.20 0.88
C ALA A 97 1.74 10.60 2.36
N VAL A 98 1.37 9.69 3.24
CA VAL A 98 1.22 9.96 4.66
C VAL A 98 2.27 9.18 5.43
N GLU A 99 2.93 9.83 6.39
CA GLU A 99 3.85 9.13 7.28
C GLU A 99 3.13 7.98 7.97
N PHE A 100 3.79 6.82 8.03
CA PHE A 100 3.22 5.62 8.60
C PHE A 100 4.12 5.01 9.68
N PRO A 101 4.32 5.72 10.80
CA PRO A 101 5.13 5.20 11.89
C PRO A 101 4.36 4.17 12.70
N PRO A 102 5.07 3.21 13.34
CA PRO A 102 4.42 2.32 14.30
C PRO A 102 4.02 3.11 15.55
N SER A 103 3.02 2.61 16.26
CA SER A 103 2.64 3.10 17.57
C SER A 103 3.70 2.75 18.62
N ALA A 104 3.55 3.27 19.85
CA ALA A 104 4.52 3.04 20.92
C ALA A 104 4.72 1.54 21.25
N ASP A 105 3.71 0.71 20.98
CA ASP A 105 3.78 -0.74 21.16
C ASP A 105 4.42 -1.48 19.97
N GLY A 106 4.87 -0.76 18.95
CA GLY A 106 5.46 -1.32 17.73
C GLY A 106 4.47 -1.76 16.69
N LYS A 107 3.18 -1.64 16.94
CA LYS A 107 2.13 -2.05 15.99
C LYS A 107 1.71 -0.90 15.10
N PHE A 108 1.30 -1.23 13.88
CA PHE A 108 0.79 -0.26 12.92
C PHE A 108 -0.73 -0.17 13.03
N GLN A 109 -1.24 1.05 12.98
CA GLN A 109 -2.66 1.35 12.98
C GLN A 109 -2.94 2.38 11.89
N LEU A 110 -4.18 2.42 11.40
CA LEU A 110 -4.58 3.41 10.41
C LEU A 110 -4.28 4.81 10.94
N PRO A 111 -3.52 5.64 10.19
CA PRO A 111 -3.27 7.03 10.61
C PRO A 111 -4.55 7.81 10.80
N LYS A 112 -4.57 8.70 11.78
CA LYS A 112 -5.75 9.52 12.10
C LYS A 112 -6.20 10.36 10.91
N GLU A 113 -5.25 10.85 10.11
CA GLU A 113 -5.53 11.65 8.92
C GLU A 113 -6.41 10.90 7.92
N LEU A 114 -6.33 9.57 7.91
CA LEU A 114 -7.09 8.73 6.98
C LEU A 114 -8.37 8.17 7.59
N ALA A 115 -8.51 8.20 8.91
CA ALA A 115 -9.68 7.64 9.58
C ALA A 115 -10.97 8.40 9.27
N GLU A 116 -10.88 9.62 8.73
CA GLU A 116 -12.00 10.48 8.39
C GLU A 116 -12.37 10.47 6.89
N LEU A 117 -11.71 9.63 6.11
CA LEU A 117 -12.01 9.52 4.68
C LEU A 117 -13.33 8.81 4.41
#